data_34f6e7f66d7fe96eb73fae9cec53c23f
#
_entry.id   34f6e7f66d7fe96eb73fae9cec53c23f
#
_cell.length_a   1.000
_cell.length_b   1.000
_cell.length_c   1.000
_cell.angle_alpha   90.00
_cell.angle_beta   90.00
_cell.angle_gamma   90.00
#
_symmetry.space_group_name_H-M   'P 1'
#
loop_
_entity.id
_entity.type
_entity.pdbx_description
1 polymer ?
#
loop_
_entity_poly.entity_id
_entity_poly.type
_entity_poly.pdbx_seq_one_letter_code
_entity_poly.pdbx_strand_id
1 'polypeptide(L)'
;MKHHLSICILVLSGFAPMTAQQLAVSHTSTVTKQESTNAIAQPTGRPVARVNGAVLTDRDLQREMYTLFPYARQHNGQVPPELEPQIRQGALQMIVFEELVYQEAVRRQMTIPPAKLQKAEVDFRGQFSSQIEYQQFLNSEFQGSEQALRNKIRRSLLIDAMLKAEVDNKSAVSLAETRAYYDKNPARFQYPEAFAIQTISFLPPEKPTPDNLKEQRKRAEDALKQAKAAKDYEQFGMLAEKISEDDYRVMMGDHKKVDRAKLAPQVVQALLALKDGQVTDIIQVDQAFTIIRLNQHILAGKLKFADVKDSLQQELQKKKLNQVRASLDKRLRKTAKVEEL
;
A
#
# COMPACT_ATOMS: atom_id res chain seq x y z
N MET A 1 3.80 -28.22 2.26
CA MET A 1 4.15 -26.81 2.46
C MET A 1 3.46 -26.39 3.76
N LYS A 2 4.24 -26.21 4.81
CA LYS A 2 3.73 -25.92 6.16
C LYS A 2 3.46 -24.43 6.28
N HIS A 3 2.18 -24.06 6.39
CA HIS A 3 1.78 -22.69 6.67
C HIS A 3 2.09 -22.38 8.13
N HIS A 4 3.04 -21.48 8.38
CA HIS A 4 3.29 -20.94 9.71
C HIS A 4 2.14 -20.04 10.12
N LEU A 5 1.54 -20.36 11.26
CA LEU A 5 0.39 -19.69 11.85
C LEU A 5 0.77 -18.27 12.27
N SER A 6 0.29 -17.30 11.55
CA SER A 6 0.26 -15.90 11.99
C SER A 6 -0.96 -15.72 12.87
N ILE A 7 -0.75 -15.54 14.17
CA ILE A 7 -1.84 -15.22 15.10
C ILE A 7 -2.22 -13.76 14.90
N CYS A 8 -2.91 -13.51 13.80
CA CYS A 8 -3.70 -12.29 13.61
C CYS A 8 -5.14 -12.67 13.91
N ILE A 9 -5.76 -12.02 14.88
CA ILE A 9 -7.22 -12.03 14.97
C ILE A 9 -7.68 -11.24 13.73
N LEU A 10 -8.12 -11.99 12.72
CA LEU A 10 -8.59 -11.47 11.45
C LEU A 10 -9.86 -10.65 11.69
N VAL A 11 -9.78 -9.35 11.52
CA VAL A 11 -10.95 -8.58 11.09
C VAL A 11 -11.11 -8.85 9.60
N LEU A 12 -12.13 -9.64 9.24
CA LEU A 12 -12.54 -9.89 7.86
C LEU A 12 -13.03 -8.58 7.24
N SER A 13 -12.17 -7.93 6.49
CA SER A 13 -12.58 -6.97 5.47
C SER A 13 -11.48 -6.81 4.42
N GLY A 14 -11.80 -7.20 3.20
CA GLY A 14 -11.27 -6.88 1.88
C GLY A 14 -9.78 -6.65 1.71
N PHE A 15 -9.12 -7.57 0.99
CA PHE A 15 -7.75 -7.43 0.50
C PHE A 15 -7.60 -6.21 -0.41
N ALA A 16 -6.75 -5.24 -0.01
CA ALA A 16 -6.11 -4.28 -0.89
C ALA A 16 -4.63 -4.14 -0.47
N PRO A 17 -3.67 -3.87 -1.39
CA PRO A 17 -2.25 -3.80 -1.06
C PRO A 17 -1.98 -2.67 -0.07
N MET A 18 -1.33 -3.02 1.03
CA MET A 18 -1.13 -2.14 2.18
C MET A 18 0.12 -1.28 2.03
N THR A 19 -0.04 0.02 2.19
CA THR A 19 1.03 0.90 2.65
C THR A 19 1.16 0.77 4.19
N ALA A 20 2.33 1.03 4.76
CA ALA A 20 2.71 0.79 6.16
C ALA A 20 1.79 1.39 7.26
N GLN A 21 0.69 2.04 6.91
CA GLN A 21 -0.27 2.68 7.82
C GLN A 21 -1.60 1.92 8.02
N GLN A 22 -1.77 0.74 7.38
CA GLN A 22 -2.98 -0.09 7.54
C GLN A 22 -2.67 -1.32 8.37
N LEU A 23 -2.59 -1.16 9.66
CA LEU A 23 -2.22 -2.24 10.52
C LEU A 23 -3.35 -2.70 11.38
N ALA A 24 -3.50 -4.03 11.35
CA ALA A 24 -4.33 -4.76 12.28
C ALA A 24 -3.96 -4.40 13.72
N VAL A 25 -4.95 -4.24 14.55
CA VAL A 25 -4.81 -3.97 15.96
C VAL A 25 -4.16 -5.18 16.64
N SER A 26 -2.96 -5.01 17.15
CA SER A 26 -2.24 -6.01 17.92
C SER A 26 -2.53 -5.78 19.41
N HIS A 27 -2.99 -6.76 20.12
CA HIS A 27 -3.55 -6.61 21.47
C HIS A 27 -2.56 -7.07 22.53
N THR A 28 -1.70 -6.19 23.01
CA THR A 28 -0.53 -6.60 23.78
C THR A 28 -0.34 -5.99 25.15
N SER A 29 -1.24 -5.19 25.68
CA SER A 29 -0.98 -4.54 26.98
C SER A 29 -1.56 -5.27 28.19
N THR A 30 -0.81 -5.29 29.27
CA THR A 30 -1.25 -5.79 30.58
C THR A 30 -1.65 -4.60 31.47
N VAL A 31 -2.87 -4.57 31.94
CA VAL A 31 -3.36 -3.53 32.87
C VAL A 31 -3.05 -3.96 34.30
N THR A 32 -2.28 -3.17 35.04
CA THR A 32 -2.17 -3.31 36.47
C THR A 32 -3.24 -2.46 37.14
N LYS A 33 -4.33 -3.06 37.58
CA LYS A 33 -5.33 -2.41 38.42
C LYS A 33 -4.94 -2.64 39.86
N GLN A 34 -4.61 -1.57 40.54
CA GLN A 34 -4.52 -1.60 41.99
C GLN A 34 -5.95 -1.55 42.54
N GLU A 35 -6.54 -2.72 42.73
CA GLU A 35 -7.58 -3.01 43.73
C GLU A 35 -8.00 -4.46 43.65
N SER A 36 -7.95 -5.16 44.80
CA SER A 36 -8.54 -6.46 45.14
C SER A 36 -7.89 -7.71 44.57
N THR A 37 -6.98 -8.29 45.36
CA THR A 37 -6.79 -9.74 45.60
C THR A 37 -7.24 -10.72 44.51
N ASN A 38 -6.49 -10.73 43.40
CA ASN A 38 -6.19 -11.93 42.62
C ASN A 38 -4.87 -11.65 41.90
N ALA A 39 -3.85 -12.46 42.16
CA ALA A 39 -2.50 -12.28 41.65
C ALA A 39 -2.53 -12.22 40.12
N ILE A 40 -2.54 -11.01 39.57
CA ILE A 40 -2.31 -10.76 38.13
C ILE A 40 -0.82 -10.97 37.94
N ALA A 41 -0.45 -11.93 37.08
CA ALA A 41 0.93 -12.15 36.69
C ALA A 41 1.59 -10.82 36.28
N GLN A 42 2.75 -10.51 36.88
CA GLN A 42 3.50 -9.31 36.52
C GLN A 42 3.89 -9.33 35.04
N PRO A 43 3.89 -8.20 34.34
CA PRO A 43 4.28 -8.17 32.93
C PRO A 43 5.71 -8.71 32.78
N THR A 44 5.87 -9.72 31.96
CA THR A 44 7.18 -10.27 31.60
C THR A 44 7.80 -9.41 30.51
N GLY A 45 8.88 -8.69 30.82
CA GLY A 45 9.60 -7.82 29.89
C GLY A 45 9.97 -6.48 30.52
N ARG A 46 10.89 -5.75 29.87
CA ARG A 46 11.28 -4.41 30.32
C ARG A 46 10.19 -3.40 29.94
N PRO A 47 9.83 -2.47 30.83
CA PRO A 47 8.90 -1.40 30.49
C PRO A 47 9.45 -0.54 29.33
N VAL A 48 8.60 -0.21 28.37
CA VAL A 48 8.90 0.73 27.26
C VAL A 48 7.99 1.95 27.26
N ALA A 49 6.81 1.84 27.90
CA ALA A 49 5.91 2.97 28.12
C ALA A 49 4.96 2.69 29.29
N ARG A 50 4.35 3.77 29.81
CA ARG A 50 3.22 3.71 30.77
C ARG A 50 2.07 4.57 30.26
N VAL A 51 0.85 4.04 30.37
CA VAL A 51 -0.38 4.74 29.98
C VAL A 51 -1.34 4.70 31.16
N ASN A 52 -1.52 5.82 31.86
CA ASN A 52 -2.32 5.91 33.08
C ASN A 52 -1.96 4.82 34.14
N GLY A 53 -0.67 4.51 34.26
CA GLY A 53 -0.15 3.47 35.15
C GLY A 53 -0.10 2.05 34.56
N ALA A 54 -0.77 1.77 33.46
CA ALA A 54 -0.62 0.49 32.74
C ALA A 54 0.76 0.42 32.07
N VAL A 55 1.47 -0.68 32.28
CA VAL A 55 2.83 -0.90 31.75
C VAL A 55 2.76 -1.61 30.42
N LEU A 56 3.41 -1.03 29.41
CA LEU A 56 3.67 -1.64 28.10
C LEU A 56 5.12 -2.12 28.07
N THR A 57 5.34 -3.33 27.56
CA THR A 57 6.64 -3.99 27.63
C THR A 57 7.35 -4.05 26.27
N ASP A 58 8.66 -4.31 26.31
CA ASP A 58 9.46 -4.58 25.11
C ASP A 58 8.94 -5.78 24.31
N ARG A 59 8.32 -6.77 24.98
CA ARG A 59 7.67 -7.89 24.33
C ARG A 59 6.43 -7.46 23.54
N ASP A 60 5.63 -6.55 24.09
CA ASP A 60 4.48 -5.96 23.40
C ASP A 60 4.95 -5.17 22.18
N LEU A 61 5.98 -4.34 22.38
CA LEU A 61 6.59 -3.55 21.31
C LEU A 61 7.14 -4.42 20.17
N GLN A 62 7.91 -5.45 20.50
CA GLN A 62 8.49 -6.36 19.50
C GLN A 62 7.41 -7.07 18.70
N ARG A 63 6.33 -7.51 19.35
CA ARG A 63 5.20 -8.15 18.71
C ARG A 63 4.55 -7.20 17.70
N GLU A 64 4.38 -5.94 18.06
CA GLU A 64 3.84 -4.92 17.17
C GLU A 64 4.81 -4.56 16.04
N MET A 65 6.13 -4.48 16.28
CA MET A 65 7.13 -4.32 15.23
C MET A 65 7.02 -5.42 14.17
N TYR A 66 6.80 -6.68 14.58
CA TYR A 66 6.57 -7.78 13.62
C TYR A 66 5.22 -7.69 12.90
N THR A 67 4.24 -7.00 13.46
CA THR A 67 2.98 -6.72 12.78
C THR A 67 3.17 -5.62 11.74
N LEU A 68 3.93 -4.58 12.06
CA LEU A 68 4.28 -3.49 11.14
C LEU A 68 5.21 -3.94 10.02
N PHE A 69 6.12 -4.86 10.31
CA PHE A 69 7.10 -5.38 9.36
C PHE A 69 7.10 -6.92 9.38
N PRO A 70 6.07 -7.58 8.78
CA PRO A 70 5.94 -9.03 8.79
C PRO A 70 7.13 -9.77 8.18
N TYR A 71 7.84 -9.10 7.26
CA TYR A 71 9.03 -9.63 6.58
C TYR A 71 10.16 -10.00 7.56
N ALA A 72 10.28 -9.30 8.69
CA ALA A 72 11.25 -9.63 9.73
C ALA A 72 11.10 -11.08 10.24
N ARG A 73 9.88 -11.60 10.32
CA ARG A 73 9.63 -12.98 10.77
C ARG A 73 10.22 -14.04 9.83
N GLN A 74 10.35 -13.71 8.54
CA GLN A 74 10.89 -14.60 7.51
C GLN A 74 12.42 -14.53 7.44
N HIS A 75 13.03 -13.49 8.02
CA HIS A 75 14.45 -13.19 7.99
C HIS A 75 15.04 -13.16 9.41
N ASN A 76 14.97 -14.30 10.13
CA ASN A 76 15.55 -14.49 11.47
C ASN A 76 15.08 -13.46 12.53
N GLY A 77 13.93 -12.84 12.35
CA GLY A 77 13.37 -11.87 13.31
C GLY A 77 14.05 -10.51 13.30
N GLN A 78 14.90 -10.22 12.32
CA GLN A 78 15.62 -8.95 12.25
C GLN A 78 14.92 -7.94 11.34
N VAL A 79 14.73 -6.74 11.87
CA VAL A 79 14.35 -5.56 11.11
C VAL A 79 15.64 -4.92 10.59
N PRO A 80 15.70 -4.47 9.31
CA PRO A 80 16.86 -3.74 8.81
C PRO A 80 17.20 -2.55 9.71
N PRO A 81 18.48 -2.36 10.09
CA PRO A 81 18.88 -1.30 11.02
C PRO A 81 18.43 0.09 10.61
N GLU A 82 18.39 0.38 9.32
CA GLU A 82 17.95 1.65 8.76
C GLU A 82 16.44 1.90 8.92
N LEU A 83 15.62 0.86 9.04
CA LEU A 83 14.18 0.94 9.21
C LEU A 83 13.73 0.76 10.67
N GLU A 84 14.59 0.17 11.49
CA GLU A 84 14.25 -0.18 12.88
C GLU A 84 13.75 1.01 13.71
N PRO A 85 14.41 2.19 13.71
CA PRO A 85 13.95 3.33 14.51
C PRO A 85 12.54 3.77 14.14
N GLN A 86 12.23 3.82 12.84
CA GLN A 86 10.91 4.23 12.34
C GLN A 86 9.84 3.19 12.68
N ILE A 87 10.14 1.90 12.50
CA ILE A 87 9.22 0.80 12.82
C ILE A 87 8.98 0.73 14.33
N ARG A 88 10.04 0.88 15.13
CA ARG A 88 9.95 0.91 16.60
C ARG A 88 9.08 2.05 17.09
N GLN A 89 9.28 3.26 16.59
CA GLN A 89 8.46 4.42 16.95
C GLN A 89 7.00 4.21 16.52
N GLY A 90 6.74 3.73 15.31
CA GLY A 90 5.40 3.39 14.85
C GLY A 90 4.71 2.34 15.73
N ALA A 91 5.43 1.28 16.09
CA ALA A 91 4.95 0.23 16.99
C ALA A 91 4.62 0.77 18.38
N LEU A 92 5.49 1.61 18.95
CA LEU A 92 5.26 2.23 20.24
C LEU A 92 3.99 3.10 20.26
N GLN A 93 3.81 3.92 19.24
CA GLN A 93 2.59 4.73 19.09
C GLN A 93 1.34 3.86 18.98
N MET A 94 1.44 2.71 18.28
CA MET A 94 0.32 1.78 18.13
C MET A 94 -0.08 1.12 19.44
N ILE A 95 0.87 0.54 20.18
CA ILE A 95 0.55 -0.12 21.46
C ILE A 95 0.03 0.88 22.51
N VAL A 96 0.53 2.13 22.50
CA VAL A 96 0.00 3.21 23.33
C VAL A 96 -1.44 3.55 22.94
N PHE A 97 -1.71 3.71 21.66
CA PHE A 97 -3.07 3.99 21.18
C PHE A 97 -4.05 2.86 21.54
N GLU A 98 -3.66 1.60 21.37
CA GLU A 98 -4.49 0.45 21.75
C GLU A 98 -4.82 0.43 23.24
N GLU A 99 -3.83 0.73 24.09
CA GLU A 99 -4.05 0.82 25.52
C GLU A 99 -5.06 1.93 25.85
N LEU A 100 -4.92 3.11 25.22
CA LEU A 100 -5.85 4.22 25.40
C LEU A 100 -7.27 3.86 24.95
N VAL A 101 -7.43 3.17 23.83
CA VAL A 101 -8.72 2.70 23.32
C VAL A 101 -9.34 1.67 24.27
N TYR A 102 -8.54 0.74 24.79
CA TYR A 102 -9.01 -0.23 25.76
C TYR A 102 -9.49 0.43 27.06
N GLN A 103 -8.69 1.34 27.63
CA GLN A 103 -9.07 2.05 28.84
C GLN A 103 -10.35 2.87 28.65
N GLU A 104 -10.52 3.49 27.49
CA GLU A 104 -11.74 4.21 27.16
C GLU A 104 -12.96 3.28 27.02
N ALA A 105 -12.79 2.10 26.43
CA ALA A 105 -13.85 1.09 26.36
C ALA A 105 -14.28 0.62 27.78
N VAL A 106 -13.31 0.40 28.67
CA VAL A 106 -13.57 0.05 30.08
C VAL A 106 -14.24 1.22 30.82
N ARG A 107 -13.75 2.45 30.64
CA ARG A 107 -14.35 3.66 31.24
C ARG A 107 -15.80 3.86 30.81
N ARG A 108 -16.15 3.50 29.57
CA ARG A 108 -17.52 3.51 29.04
C ARG A 108 -18.34 2.29 29.44
N GLN A 109 -17.80 1.40 30.27
CA GLN A 109 -18.45 0.18 30.70
C GLN A 109 -18.93 -0.70 29.52
N MET A 110 -18.16 -0.70 28.41
CA MET A 110 -18.48 -1.55 27.27
C MET A 110 -18.38 -3.02 27.65
N THR A 111 -19.32 -3.83 27.20
CA THR A 111 -19.36 -5.26 27.48
C THR A 111 -19.32 -6.07 26.19
N ILE A 112 -18.81 -7.28 26.28
CA ILE A 112 -18.82 -8.25 25.18
C ILE A 112 -19.84 -9.33 25.53
N PRO A 113 -20.83 -9.59 24.65
CA PRO A 113 -21.78 -10.67 24.85
C PRO A 113 -21.08 -12.03 25.07
N PRO A 114 -21.51 -12.83 26.05
CA PRO A 114 -20.86 -14.12 26.35
C PRO A 114 -20.71 -15.04 25.14
N ALA A 115 -21.75 -15.11 24.29
CA ALA A 115 -21.72 -15.92 23.06
C ALA A 115 -20.64 -15.44 22.06
N LYS A 116 -20.39 -14.12 21.96
CA LYS A 116 -19.34 -13.57 21.10
C LYS A 116 -17.96 -13.92 21.63
N LEU A 117 -17.76 -13.85 22.95
CA LEU A 117 -16.51 -14.22 23.59
C LEU A 117 -16.23 -15.73 23.40
N GLN A 118 -17.22 -16.58 23.66
CA GLN A 118 -17.12 -18.03 23.46
C GLN A 118 -16.80 -18.38 22.01
N LYS A 119 -17.48 -17.76 21.05
CA LYS A 119 -17.17 -17.95 19.63
C LYS A 119 -15.72 -17.59 19.33
N ALA A 120 -15.23 -16.44 19.79
CA ALA A 120 -13.86 -16.02 19.58
C ALA A 120 -12.83 -16.98 20.20
N GLU A 121 -13.12 -17.57 21.36
CA GLU A 121 -12.30 -18.61 21.99
C GLU A 121 -12.22 -19.87 21.14
N VAL A 122 -13.37 -20.32 20.60
CA VAL A 122 -13.45 -21.49 19.72
C VAL A 122 -12.71 -21.23 18.41
N ASP A 123 -12.95 -20.08 17.78
CA ASP A 123 -12.31 -19.67 16.54
C ASP A 123 -10.76 -19.55 16.73
N PHE A 124 -10.32 -19.04 17.89
CA PHE A 124 -8.92 -18.96 18.23
C PHE A 124 -8.28 -20.34 18.40
N ARG A 125 -8.92 -21.24 19.16
CA ARG A 125 -8.44 -22.62 19.34
C ARG A 125 -8.38 -23.38 18.01
N GLY A 126 -9.33 -23.13 17.10
CA GLY A 126 -9.38 -23.73 15.77
C GLY A 126 -8.24 -23.33 14.83
N GLN A 127 -7.41 -22.34 15.19
CA GLN A 127 -6.23 -21.95 14.40
C GLN A 127 -5.05 -22.92 14.59
N PHE A 128 -5.06 -23.74 15.62
CA PHE A 128 -4.01 -24.71 15.91
C PHE A 128 -4.31 -26.04 15.24
N SER A 129 -3.31 -26.66 14.66
CA SER A 129 -3.43 -27.94 13.95
C SER A 129 -3.64 -29.13 14.88
N SER A 130 -3.32 -28.97 16.17
CA SER A 130 -3.49 -30.00 17.20
C SER A 130 -3.68 -29.41 18.60
N GLN A 131 -4.25 -30.23 19.50
CA GLN A 131 -4.35 -29.88 20.92
C GLN A 131 -2.97 -29.70 21.58
N ILE A 132 -1.95 -30.43 21.12
CA ILE A 132 -0.58 -30.32 21.64
C ILE A 132 0.01 -28.95 21.31
N GLU A 133 -0.16 -28.49 20.06
CA GLU A 133 0.30 -27.18 19.62
C GLU A 133 -0.41 -26.06 20.40
N TYR A 134 -1.70 -26.16 20.62
CA TYR A 134 -2.46 -25.22 21.45
C TYR A 134 -1.93 -25.19 22.88
N GLN A 135 -1.67 -26.34 23.52
CA GLN A 135 -1.13 -26.38 24.89
C GLN A 135 0.27 -25.81 24.96
N GLN A 136 1.12 -26.09 24.00
CA GLN A 136 2.46 -25.48 23.93
C GLN A 136 2.37 -23.97 23.83
N PHE A 137 1.51 -23.44 22.97
CA PHE A 137 1.23 -22.01 22.87
C PHE A 137 0.71 -21.45 24.21
N LEU A 138 -0.27 -22.10 24.83
CA LEU A 138 -0.86 -21.66 26.09
C LEU A 138 0.20 -21.60 27.21
N ASN A 139 1.09 -22.59 27.27
CA ASN A 139 2.17 -22.63 28.24
C ASN A 139 3.20 -21.50 27.99
N SER A 140 3.61 -21.29 26.76
CA SER A 140 4.63 -20.30 26.42
C SER A 140 4.16 -18.86 26.58
N GLU A 141 2.89 -18.57 26.21
CA GLU A 141 2.37 -17.20 26.19
C GLU A 141 1.57 -16.83 27.43
N PHE A 142 0.93 -17.79 28.08
CA PHE A 142 0.00 -17.57 29.19
C PHE A 142 0.27 -18.45 30.42
N GLN A 143 1.45 -19.09 30.51
CA GLN A 143 1.83 -19.96 31.62
C GLN A 143 0.79 -21.06 31.90
N GLY A 144 0.15 -21.57 30.85
CA GLY A 144 -0.91 -22.57 30.94
C GLY A 144 -2.30 -22.05 31.34
N SER A 145 -2.46 -20.75 31.51
CA SER A 145 -3.71 -20.15 32.00
C SER A 145 -4.70 -19.85 30.87
N GLU A 146 -5.73 -20.69 30.74
CA GLU A 146 -6.87 -20.41 29.83
C GLU A 146 -7.63 -19.13 30.22
N GLN A 147 -7.67 -18.79 31.50
CA GLN A 147 -8.33 -17.57 31.98
C GLN A 147 -7.55 -16.31 31.51
N ALA A 148 -6.22 -16.36 31.51
CA ALA A 148 -5.38 -15.27 30.98
C ALA A 148 -5.62 -15.09 29.46
N LEU A 149 -5.66 -16.17 28.70
CA LEU A 149 -6.01 -16.14 27.28
C LEU A 149 -7.43 -15.57 27.05
N ARG A 150 -8.41 -16.03 27.81
CA ARG A 150 -9.79 -15.54 27.75
C ARG A 150 -9.86 -14.03 28.02
N ASN A 151 -9.15 -13.54 29.02
CA ASN A 151 -9.07 -12.11 29.32
C ASN A 151 -8.43 -11.32 28.18
N LYS A 152 -7.39 -11.86 27.57
CA LYS A 152 -6.74 -11.27 26.39
C LYS A 152 -7.70 -11.16 25.19
N ILE A 153 -8.45 -12.24 24.91
CA ILE A 153 -9.47 -12.24 23.83
C ILE A 153 -10.57 -11.21 24.13
N ARG A 154 -11.06 -11.16 25.39
CA ARG A 154 -12.07 -10.16 25.80
C ARG A 154 -11.55 -8.74 25.60
N ARG A 155 -10.30 -8.47 25.98
CA ARG A 155 -9.67 -7.18 25.77
C ARG A 155 -9.64 -6.81 24.28
N SER A 156 -9.22 -7.72 23.40
CA SER A 156 -9.23 -7.53 21.95
C SER A 156 -10.63 -7.15 21.43
N LEU A 157 -11.64 -7.91 21.83
CA LEU A 157 -13.02 -7.66 21.41
C LEU A 157 -13.56 -6.31 21.90
N LEU A 158 -13.11 -5.81 23.06
CA LEU A 158 -13.46 -4.48 23.58
C LEU A 158 -12.83 -3.38 22.72
N ILE A 159 -11.56 -3.54 22.35
CA ILE A 159 -10.85 -2.61 21.49
C ILE A 159 -11.53 -2.56 20.11
N ASP A 160 -11.83 -3.72 19.52
CA ASP A 160 -12.52 -3.81 18.23
C ASP A 160 -13.91 -3.16 18.28
N ALA A 161 -14.67 -3.40 19.33
CA ALA A 161 -15.99 -2.79 19.50
C ALA A 161 -15.91 -1.27 19.62
N MET A 162 -14.90 -0.76 20.34
CA MET A 162 -14.67 0.68 20.50
C MET A 162 -14.22 1.31 19.17
N LEU A 163 -13.28 0.68 18.47
CA LEU A 163 -12.82 1.17 17.16
C LEU A 163 -13.93 1.13 16.13
N LYS A 164 -14.73 0.07 16.09
CA LYS A 164 -15.91 -0.01 15.21
C LYS A 164 -16.89 1.14 15.46
N ALA A 165 -17.18 1.46 16.73
CA ALA A 165 -18.11 2.54 17.09
C ALA A 165 -17.54 3.94 16.80
N GLU A 166 -16.25 4.17 17.12
CA GLU A 166 -15.65 5.50 17.08
C GLU A 166 -14.93 5.81 15.76
N VAL A 167 -14.51 4.80 15.03
CA VAL A 167 -13.73 4.95 13.78
C VAL A 167 -14.50 4.43 12.59
N ASP A 168 -14.80 3.12 12.52
CA ASP A 168 -15.34 2.51 11.32
C ASP A 168 -16.71 3.08 10.95
N ASN A 169 -17.65 3.11 11.91
CA ASN A 169 -18.99 3.63 11.69
C ASN A 169 -19.01 5.13 11.29
N LYS A 170 -17.97 5.89 11.72
CA LYS A 170 -17.85 7.32 11.42
C LYS A 170 -17.05 7.59 10.16
N SER A 171 -16.35 6.60 9.62
CA SER A 171 -15.51 6.74 8.44
C SER A 171 -16.16 6.29 7.14
N ALA A 172 -17.36 5.72 7.20
CA ALA A 172 -18.09 5.33 6.01
C ALA A 172 -18.26 6.51 5.04
N VAL A 173 -18.05 6.24 3.75
CA VAL A 173 -18.22 7.23 2.66
C VAL A 173 -19.31 6.71 1.73
N SER A 174 -20.36 7.47 1.61
CA SER A 174 -21.48 7.16 0.72
C SER A 174 -21.12 7.41 -0.75
N LEU A 175 -21.89 6.80 -1.66
CA LEU A 175 -21.77 7.08 -3.09
C LEU A 175 -22.06 8.56 -3.42
N ALA A 176 -22.95 9.19 -2.67
CA ALA A 176 -23.27 10.62 -2.81
C ALA A 176 -22.07 11.50 -2.44
N GLU A 177 -21.36 11.20 -1.33
CA GLU A 177 -20.13 11.91 -0.96
C GLU A 177 -19.02 11.70 -2.00
N THR A 178 -18.90 10.49 -2.54
CA THR A 178 -17.93 10.15 -3.59
C THR A 178 -18.22 10.96 -4.86
N ARG A 179 -19.48 11.03 -5.25
CA ARG A 179 -19.93 11.83 -6.40
C ARG A 179 -19.67 13.32 -6.19
N ALA A 180 -20.02 13.85 -5.02
CA ALA A 180 -19.76 15.24 -4.69
C ALA A 180 -18.27 15.59 -4.72
N TYR A 181 -17.39 14.67 -4.28
CA TYR A 181 -15.95 14.85 -4.40
C TYR A 181 -15.48 14.89 -5.86
N TYR A 182 -15.96 13.97 -6.70
CA TYR A 182 -15.64 13.95 -8.12
C TYR A 182 -16.05 15.25 -8.81
N ASP A 183 -17.25 15.76 -8.53
CA ASP A 183 -17.77 16.98 -9.16
C ASP A 183 -17.03 18.24 -8.68
N LYS A 184 -16.61 18.28 -7.40
CA LYS A 184 -15.85 19.42 -6.82
C LYS A 184 -14.36 19.43 -7.22
N ASN A 185 -13.82 18.33 -7.74
CA ASN A 185 -12.40 18.22 -8.08
C ASN A 185 -12.17 17.84 -9.55
N PRO A 186 -12.73 18.58 -10.53
CA PRO A 186 -12.69 18.18 -11.94
C PRO A 186 -11.25 18.04 -12.49
N ALA A 187 -10.32 18.89 -12.06
CA ALA A 187 -8.93 18.84 -12.51
C ALA A 187 -8.23 17.51 -12.18
N ARG A 188 -8.63 16.86 -11.08
CA ARG A 188 -8.06 15.57 -10.69
C ARG A 188 -8.40 14.43 -11.66
N PHE A 189 -9.50 14.54 -12.35
CA PHE A 189 -10.03 13.51 -13.24
C PHE A 189 -9.82 13.84 -14.71
N GLN A 190 -9.12 14.93 -15.01
CA GLN A 190 -8.67 15.24 -16.35
C GLN A 190 -7.38 14.48 -16.67
N TYR A 191 -7.24 14.12 -17.92
CA TYR A 191 -5.99 13.61 -18.46
C TYR A 191 -5.61 14.41 -19.71
N PRO A 192 -4.30 14.68 -19.88
CA PRO A 192 -3.83 15.44 -21.03
C PRO A 192 -3.94 14.61 -22.32
N GLU A 193 -3.86 15.32 -23.44
CA GLU A 193 -3.63 14.69 -24.74
C GLU A 193 -2.31 13.93 -24.74
N ALA A 194 -2.32 12.73 -25.29
CA ALA A 194 -1.18 11.83 -25.30
C ALA A 194 -1.17 10.95 -26.55
N PHE A 195 -0.01 10.35 -26.81
CA PHE A 195 0.19 9.44 -27.92
C PHE A 195 0.78 8.13 -27.41
N ALA A 196 0.16 7.00 -27.76
CA ALA A 196 0.80 5.69 -27.61
C ALA A 196 1.65 5.44 -28.84
N ILE A 197 2.96 5.31 -28.66
CA ILE A 197 3.93 5.27 -29.76
C ILE A 197 4.97 4.16 -29.60
N GLN A 198 5.48 3.70 -30.74
CA GLN A 198 6.71 2.93 -30.83
C GLN A 198 7.74 3.72 -31.65
N THR A 199 9.02 3.56 -31.34
CA THR A 199 10.11 4.25 -32.02
C THR A 199 11.16 3.30 -32.58
N ILE A 200 11.79 3.72 -33.64
CA ILE A 200 13.07 3.23 -34.16
C ILE A 200 13.97 4.45 -34.27
N SER A 201 15.03 4.49 -33.47
CA SER A 201 15.91 5.64 -33.38
C SER A 201 17.36 5.27 -33.73
N PHE A 202 18.01 6.15 -34.46
CA PHE A 202 19.42 6.10 -34.77
C PHE A 202 20.10 7.27 -34.05
N LEU A 203 20.94 6.96 -33.08
CA LEU A 203 21.51 7.93 -32.18
C LEU A 203 22.86 8.45 -32.74
N PRO A 204 23.21 9.74 -32.57
CA PRO A 204 24.50 10.24 -32.99
C PRO A 204 25.61 9.61 -32.13
N PRO A 205 26.81 9.37 -32.71
CA PRO A 205 27.98 9.00 -31.91
C PRO A 205 28.37 10.15 -30.98
N GLU A 206 29.20 9.88 -29.96
CA GLU A 206 29.67 10.91 -29.01
C GLU A 206 30.30 12.14 -29.69
N LYS A 207 30.95 11.93 -30.82
CA LYS A 207 31.57 13.00 -31.63
C LYS A 207 31.08 12.90 -33.08
N PRO A 208 29.93 13.50 -33.39
CA PRO A 208 29.33 13.40 -34.69
C PRO A 208 30.20 14.13 -35.76
N THR A 209 30.43 13.46 -36.86
CA THR A 209 31.02 14.06 -38.06
C THR A 209 29.95 14.10 -39.17
N PRO A 210 30.10 14.98 -40.18
CA PRO A 210 29.18 15.03 -41.31
C PRO A 210 29.00 13.68 -42.01
N ASP A 211 30.04 12.86 -42.07
CA ASP A 211 29.97 11.54 -42.72
C ASP A 211 29.21 10.52 -41.86
N ASN A 212 29.43 10.52 -40.53
CA ASN A 212 28.67 9.68 -39.63
C ASN A 212 27.19 10.01 -39.67
N LEU A 213 26.82 11.28 -39.72
CA LEU A 213 25.42 11.70 -39.81
C LEU A 213 24.79 11.31 -41.15
N LYS A 214 25.53 11.35 -42.26
CA LYS A 214 25.06 10.86 -43.56
C LYS A 214 24.81 9.36 -43.54
N GLU A 215 25.70 8.59 -42.92
CA GLU A 215 25.55 7.14 -42.79
C GLU A 215 24.34 6.78 -41.95
N GLN A 216 24.17 7.43 -40.80
CA GLN A 216 22.98 7.23 -39.96
C GLN A 216 21.69 7.58 -40.66
N ARG A 217 21.66 8.68 -41.39
CA ARG A 217 20.49 9.06 -42.19
C ARG A 217 20.16 7.99 -43.22
N LYS A 218 21.18 7.45 -43.91
CA LYS A 218 20.98 6.35 -44.86
C LYS A 218 20.39 5.09 -44.19
N ARG A 219 20.92 4.74 -43.01
CA ARG A 219 20.37 3.63 -42.20
C ARG A 219 18.91 3.89 -41.82
N ALA A 220 18.59 5.12 -41.42
CA ALA A 220 17.22 5.51 -41.10
C ALA A 220 16.30 5.45 -42.34
N GLU A 221 16.78 5.82 -43.56
CA GLU A 221 16.04 5.72 -44.82
C GLU A 221 15.72 4.25 -45.20
N ASP A 222 16.68 3.35 -44.99
CA ASP A 222 16.47 1.92 -45.20
C ASP A 222 15.55 1.29 -44.15
N ALA A 223 15.64 1.74 -42.91
CA ALA A 223 14.71 1.37 -41.85
C ALA A 223 13.28 1.88 -42.09
N LEU A 224 13.13 3.09 -42.63
CA LEU A 224 11.82 3.67 -42.95
C LEU A 224 11.04 2.82 -43.95
N LYS A 225 11.71 2.29 -44.98
CA LYS A 225 11.08 1.40 -45.96
C LYS A 225 10.49 0.15 -45.29
N GLN A 226 11.25 -0.44 -44.37
CA GLN A 226 10.83 -1.62 -43.59
C GLN A 226 9.72 -1.26 -42.60
N ALA A 227 9.86 -0.14 -41.88
CA ALA A 227 8.89 0.36 -40.92
C ALA A 227 7.52 0.65 -41.57
N LYS A 228 7.51 1.26 -42.76
CA LYS A 228 6.27 1.51 -43.55
C LYS A 228 5.64 0.22 -44.10
N ALA A 229 6.41 -0.84 -44.26
CA ALA A 229 5.91 -2.15 -44.68
C ALA A 229 5.35 -2.98 -43.52
N ALA A 230 5.67 -2.63 -42.26
CA ALA A 230 5.15 -3.28 -41.07
C ALA A 230 3.65 -3.01 -40.91
N LYS A 231 2.86 -4.09 -40.84
CA LYS A 231 1.39 -4.00 -40.85
C LYS A 231 0.78 -3.68 -39.50
N ASP A 232 1.46 -4.04 -38.44
CA ASP A 232 0.93 -4.00 -37.07
C ASP A 232 1.99 -3.60 -36.02
N TYR A 233 1.56 -3.55 -34.76
CA TYR A 233 2.40 -3.24 -33.61
C TYR A 233 3.57 -4.23 -33.48
N GLU A 234 3.33 -5.51 -33.70
CA GLU A 234 4.31 -6.56 -33.44
C GLU A 234 5.42 -6.55 -34.51
N GLN A 235 5.05 -6.41 -35.78
CA GLN A 235 6.03 -6.34 -36.87
C GLN A 235 6.92 -5.10 -36.78
N PHE A 236 6.35 -3.93 -36.42
CA PHE A 236 7.13 -2.74 -36.19
C PHE A 236 8.03 -2.91 -34.94
N GLY A 237 7.50 -3.51 -33.88
CA GLY A 237 8.22 -3.77 -32.65
C GLY A 237 9.41 -4.72 -32.83
N MET A 238 9.25 -5.82 -33.57
CA MET A 238 10.36 -6.73 -33.89
C MET A 238 11.44 -6.02 -34.71
N LEU A 239 11.04 -5.13 -35.63
CA LEU A 239 11.99 -4.32 -36.36
C LEU A 239 12.75 -3.36 -35.40
N ALA A 240 12.03 -2.68 -34.51
CA ALA A 240 12.63 -1.80 -33.52
C ALA A 240 13.63 -2.56 -32.63
N GLU A 241 13.27 -3.74 -32.12
CA GLU A 241 14.14 -4.60 -31.31
C GLU A 241 15.44 -4.97 -32.05
N LYS A 242 15.34 -5.18 -33.36
CA LYS A 242 16.47 -5.57 -34.22
C LYS A 242 17.42 -4.42 -34.54
N ILE A 243 16.90 -3.21 -34.82
CA ILE A 243 17.70 -2.14 -35.43
C ILE A 243 17.71 -0.80 -34.68
N SER A 244 16.83 -0.58 -33.70
CA SER A 244 16.84 0.67 -32.92
C SER A 244 18.06 0.74 -32.02
N GLU A 245 18.54 1.94 -31.77
CA GLU A 245 19.71 2.23 -30.92
C GLU A 245 19.32 2.86 -29.59
N ASP A 246 18.00 3.15 -29.39
CA ASP A 246 17.52 3.70 -28.13
C ASP A 246 17.24 2.61 -27.07
N ASP A 247 17.07 3.03 -25.82
CA ASP A 247 16.84 2.13 -24.67
C ASP A 247 15.50 1.38 -24.77
N TYR A 248 14.54 1.90 -25.53
CA TYR A 248 13.24 1.27 -25.76
C TYR A 248 13.28 0.09 -26.70
N ARG A 249 14.40 -0.15 -27.37
CA ARG A 249 14.63 -1.30 -28.23
C ARG A 249 14.22 -2.61 -27.58
N VAL A 250 14.62 -2.85 -26.33
CA VAL A 250 14.32 -4.08 -25.58
C VAL A 250 12.83 -4.26 -25.24
N MET A 251 12.06 -3.23 -25.45
CA MET A 251 10.60 -3.22 -25.27
C MET A 251 9.87 -3.05 -26.61
N MET A 252 10.46 -3.51 -27.72
CA MET A 252 9.88 -3.37 -29.07
C MET A 252 9.68 -1.90 -29.48
N GLY A 253 10.49 -0.98 -28.97
CA GLY A 253 10.37 0.45 -29.21
C GLY A 253 9.17 1.11 -28.47
N ASP A 254 8.48 0.42 -27.59
CA ASP A 254 7.21 0.86 -26.99
C ASP A 254 7.42 1.83 -25.82
N HIS A 255 7.06 3.09 -26.04
CA HIS A 255 7.03 4.15 -25.01
C HIS A 255 5.74 4.18 -24.20
N LYS A 256 4.81 3.23 -24.45
CA LYS A 256 3.47 3.26 -23.88
C LYS A 256 2.75 4.56 -24.25
N LYS A 257 2.15 5.20 -23.26
CA LYS A 257 1.46 6.46 -23.40
C LYS A 257 2.38 7.61 -23.01
N VAL A 258 2.66 8.52 -23.94
CA VAL A 258 3.48 9.72 -23.71
C VAL A 258 2.58 10.96 -23.83
N ASP A 259 2.57 11.79 -22.79
CA ASP A 259 1.82 13.05 -22.80
C ASP A 259 2.39 13.99 -23.88
N ARG A 260 1.50 14.67 -24.61
CA ARG A 260 1.87 15.63 -25.67
C ARG A 260 2.94 16.63 -25.20
N ALA A 261 2.83 17.13 -23.98
CA ALA A 261 3.76 18.12 -23.43
C ALA A 261 5.19 17.61 -23.22
N LYS A 262 5.42 16.29 -23.28
CA LYS A 262 6.73 15.65 -23.15
C LYS A 262 7.40 15.37 -24.49
N LEU A 263 6.71 15.61 -25.59
CA LEU A 263 7.21 15.36 -26.93
C LEU A 263 7.74 16.67 -27.55
N ALA A 264 8.79 16.56 -28.35
CA ALA A 264 9.30 17.70 -29.11
C ALA A 264 8.25 18.20 -30.12
N PRO A 265 8.16 19.52 -30.38
CA PRO A 265 7.12 20.10 -31.24
C PRO A 265 7.04 19.45 -32.62
N GLN A 266 8.18 19.13 -33.26
CA GLN A 266 8.23 18.47 -34.56
C GLN A 266 7.67 17.04 -34.50
N VAL A 267 7.85 16.32 -33.41
CA VAL A 267 7.26 15.00 -33.18
C VAL A 267 5.75 15.10 -33.08
N VAL A 268 5.26 16.04 -32.26
CA VAL A 268 3.82 16.29 -32.13
C VAL A 268 3.18 16.61 -33.46
N GLN A 269 3.81 17.50 -34.25
CA GLN A 269 3.30 17.87 -35.57
C GLN A 269 3.20 16.67 -36.52
N ALA A 270 4.23 15.82 -36.52
CA ALA A 270 4.23 14.60 -37.34
C ALA A 270 3.15 13.62 -36.90
N LEU A 271 2.98 13.40 -35.58
CA LEU A 271 1.98 12.48 -35.05
C LEU A 271 0.54 12.95 -35.30
N LEU A 272 0.28 14.26 -35.21
CA LEU A 272 -1.06 14.82 -35.52
C LEU A 272 -1.48 14.67 -36.97
N ALA A 273 -0.55 14.47 -37.89
CA ALA A 273 -0.82 14.23 -39.32
C ALA A 273 -1.16 12.76 -39.60
N LEU A 274 -1.02 11.84 -38.64
CA LEU A 274 -1.20 10.42 -38.80
C LEU A 274 -2.57 9.94 -38.28
N LYS A 275 -3.00 8.81 -38.82
CA LYS A 275 -4.03 7.95 -38.22
C LYS A 275 -3.37 6.87 -37.38
N ASP A 276 -4.11 6.33 -36.43
CA ASP A 276 -3.66 5.20 -35.62
C ASP A 276 -3.18 4.05 -36.52
N GLY A 277 -2.04 3.48 -36.18
CA GLY A 277 -1.36 2.44 -36.93
C GLY A 277 -0.39 2.93 -38.01
N GLN A 278 -0.36 4.21 -38.34
CA GLN A 278 0.55 4.76 -39.34
C GLN A 278 1.94 5.08 -38.77
N VAL A 279 2.91 5.19 -39.67
CA VAL A 279 4.32 5.45 -39.38
C VAL A 279 4.71 6.80 -39.97
N THR A 280 5.44 7.62 -39.18
CA THR A 280 5.98 8.91 -39.63
C THR A 280 7.01 8.74 -40.73
N ASP A 281 7.36 9.82 -41.41
CA ASP A 281 8.65 9.95 -42.04
C ASP A 281 9.75 10.09 -40.99
N ILE A 282 11.02 10.13 -41.41
CA ILE A 282 12.13 10.33 -40.51
C ILE A 282 12.03 11.73 -39.87
N ILE A 283 11.99 11.76 -38.54
CA ILE A 283 12.01 13.00 -37.77
C ILE A 283 13.41 13.15 -37.18
N GLN A 284 14.03 14.29 -37.43
CA GLN A 284 15.30 14.63 -36.78
C GLN A 284 14.99 15.39 -35.49
N VAL A 285 15.39 14.81 -34.34
CA VAL A 285 15.35 15.45 -33.03
C VAL A 285 16.78 15.58 -32.56
N ASP A 286 17.24 16.82 -32.42
CA ASP A 286 18.67 17.12 -32.26
C ASP A 286 19.49 16.50 -33.41
N GLN A 287 20.34 15.53 -33.11
CA GLN A 287 21.14 14.81 -34.10
C GLN A 287 20.69 13.36 -34.30
N ALA A 288 19.63 12.94 -33.61
CA ALA A 288 19.06 11.62 -33.77
C ALA A 288 18.02 11.60 -34.91
N PHE A 289 17.97 10.50 -35.63
CA PHE A 289 16.94 10.22 -36.63
C PHE A 289 15.97 9.19 -36.09
N THR A 290 14.70 9.57 -35.95
CA THR A 290 13.67 8.72 -35.33
C THR A 290 12.52 8.51 -36.30
N ILE A 291 12.04 7.26 -36.37
CA ILE A 291 10.83 6.83 -37.08
C ILE A 291 9.85 6.40 -36.01
N ILE A 292 8.61 6.90 -36.04
CA ILE A 292 7.61 6.68 -35.02
C ILE A 292 6.37 6.02 -35.62
N ARG A 293 5.90 4.95 -35.01
CA ARG A 293 4.59 4.39 -35.25
C ARG A 293 3.60 4.95 -34.24
N LEU A 294 2.54 5.57 -34.71
CA LEU A 294 1.42 5.98 -33.89
C LEU A 294 0.52 4.77 -33.62
N ASN A 295 0.53 4.25 -32.42
CA ASN A 295 -0.35 3.16 -32.01
C ASN A 295 -1.76 3.66 -31.71
N GLN A 296 -1.83 4.80 -30.98
CA GLN A 296 -3.11 5.44 -30.66
C GLN A 296 -2.92 6.93 -30.36
N HIS A 297 -3.78 7.78 -30.90
CA HIS A 297 -3.93 9.17 -30.47
C HIS A 297 -5.01 9.26 -29.39
N ILE A 298 -4.63 9.67 -28.20
CA ILE A 298 -5.49 9.78 -27.01
C ILE A 298 -5.78 11.26 -26.79
N LEU A 299 -6.97 11.71 -27.17
CA LEU A 299 -7.40 13.09 -26.96
C LEU A 299 -7.49 13.40 -25.47
N ALA A 300 -7.20 14.65 -25.10
CA ALA A 300 -7.43 15.13 -23.74
C ALA A 300 -8.88 14.90 -23.32
N GLY A 301 -9.08 14.52 -22.09
CA GLY A 301 -10.42 14.19 -21.64
C GLY A 301 -10.57 14.18 -20.12
N LYS A 302 -11.72 13.67 -19.71
CA LYS A 302 -12.06 13.48 -18.29
C LYS A 302 -12.49 12.03 -18.06
N LEU A 303 -11.92 11.37 -17.05
CA LEU A 303 -12.36 10.06 -16.59
C LEU A 303 -13.83 10.12 -16.18
N LYS A 304 -14.64 9.20 -16.64
CA LYS A 304 -16.06 9.14 -16.26
C LYS A 304 -16.18 8.70 -14.80
N PHE A 305 -17.17 9.25 -14.09
CA PHE A 305 -17.43 8.86 -12.70
C PHE A 305 -17.63 7.35 -12.55
N ALA A 306 -18.32 6.72 -13.49
CA ALA A 306 -18.55 5.27 -13.50
C ALA A 306 -17.25 4.45 -13.43
N ASP A 307 -16.20 4.94 -14.08
CA ASP A 307 -14.91 4.23 -14.21
C ASP A 307 -14.04 4.38 -12.95
N VAL A 308 -14.27 5.45 -12.17
CA VAL A 308 -13.43 5.78 -10.99
C VAL A 308 -14.17 5.65 -9.66
N LYS A 309 -15.49 5.47 -9.64
CA LYS A 309 -16.32 5.53 -8.42
C LYS A 309 -15.86 4.60 -7.31
N ASP A 310 -15.53 3.36 -7.64
CA ASP A 310 -15.20 2.33 -6.63
C ASP A 310 -13.83 2.59 -6.01
N SER A 311 -12.82 2.88 -6.85
CA SER A 311 -11.47 3.23 -6.39
C SER A 311 -11.46 4.56 -5.63
N LEU A 312 -12.21 5.54 -6.09
CA LEU A 312 -12.35 6.83 -5.42
C LEU A 312 -13.05 6.69 -4.06
N GLN A 313 -14.13 5.89 -3.99
CA GLN A 313 -14.82 5.64 -2.72
C GLN A 313 -13.90 4.98 -1.70
N GLN A 314 -13.14 3.96 -2.11
CA GLN A 314 -12.16 3.30 -1.25
C GLN A 314 -11.08 4.27 -0.76
N GLU A 315 -10.56 5.11 -1.65
CA GLU A 315 -9.56 6.12 -1.28
C GLU A 315 -10.11 7.13 -0.26
N LEU A 316 -11.31 7.66 -0.50
CA LEU A 316 -11.95 8.62 0.40
C LEU A 316 -12.27 7.98 1.74
N GLN A 317 -12.73 6.74 1.75
CA GLN A 317 -12.99 5.99 2.98
C GLN A 317 -11.70 5.77 3.78
N LYS A 318 -10.62 5.37 3.12
CA LYS A 318 -9.29 5.22 3.76
C LYS A 318 -8.82 6.53 4.36
N LYS A 319 -8.94 7.64 3.62
CA LYS A 319 -8.57 8.98 4.10
C LYS A 319 -9.40 9.39 5.33
N LYS A 320 -10.72 9.21 5.26
CA LYS A 320 -11.64 9.54 6.36
C LYS A 320 -11.38 8.67 7.59
N LEU A 321 -11.12 7.37 7.40
CA LEU A 321 -10.75 6.44 8.47
C LEU A 321 -9.50 6.91 9.21
N ASN A 322 -8.44 7.24 8.48
CA ASN A 322 -7.20 7.74 9.07
C ASN A 322 -7.42 9.06 9.84
N GLN A 323 -8.23 9.98 9.32
CA GLN A 323 -8.56 11.24 9.99
C GLN A 323 -9.35 11.02 11.27
N VAL A 324 -10.37 10.14 11.24
CA VAL A 324 -11.19 9.83 12.41
C VAL A 324 -10.34 9.13 13.48
N ARG A 325 -9.49 8.19 13.08
CA ARG A 325 -8.56 7.49 13.99
C ARG A 325 -7.57 8.46 14.65
N ALA A 326 -6.95 9.35 13.87
CA ALA A 326 -6.03 10.37 14.41
C ALA A 326 -6.75 11.34 15.37
N SER A 327 -8.00 11.68 15.06
CA SER A 327 -8.83 12.52 15.94
C SER A 327 -9.17 11.81 17.25
N LEU A 328 -9.45 10.50 17.19
CA LEU A 328 -9.67 9.67 18.38
C LEU A 328 -8.40 9.62 19.24
N ASP A 329 -7.25 9.28 18.65
CA ASP A 329 -5.96 9.23 19.37
C ASP A 329 -5.65 10.56 20.05
N LYS A 330 -5.74 11.67 19.30
CA LYS A 330 -5.54 13.01 19.86
C LYS A 330 -6.48 13.33 21.03
N ARG A 331 -7.73 12.90 20.95
CA ARG A 331 -8.72 13.10 22.02
C ARG A 331 -8.37 12.29 23.26
N LEU A 332 -8.00 11.01 23.11
CA LEU A 332 -7.66 10.14 24.22
C LEU A 332 -6.37 10.57 24.91
N ARG A 333 -5.37 10.99 24.16
CA ARG A 333 -4.09 11.50 24.73
C ARG A 333 -4.25 12.79 25.56
N LYS A 334 -5.27 13.61 25.29
CA LYS A 334 -5.49 14.85 26.07
C LYS A 334 -5.77 14.61 27.55
N THR A 335 -6.37 13.48 27.90
CA THR A 335 -6.77 13.14 29.26
C THR A 335 -5.94 12.02 29.87
N ALA A 336 -4.98 11.50 29.13
CA ALA A 336 -4.14 10.39 29.56
C ALA A 336 -2.74 10.86 29.94
N LYS A 337 -2.16 10.20 30.95
CA LYS A 337 -0.75 10.32 31.27
C LYS A 337 0.01 9.24 30.51
N VAL A 338 0.78 9.64 29.49
CA VAL A 338 1.63 8.74 28.68
C VAL A 338 3.08 9.07 28.98
N GLU A 339 3.85 8.07 29.39
CA GLU A 339 5.28 8.16 29.68
C GLU A 339 6.00 7.13 28.80
N GLU A 340 6.89 7.57 27.91
CA GLU A 340 7.82 6.72 27.16
C GLU A 340 9.09 6.52 28.01
N LEU A 341 9.64 5.28 28.07
CA LEU A 341 10.71 4.87 29.00
C LEU A 341 11.98 4.43 28.24
#